data_17c0a81f1ff246f2e04e6c97e86e89a6
#
_entry.id   17c0a81f1ff246f2e04e6c97e86e89a6
#
_cell.length_a   1.000
_cell.length_b   1.000
_cell.length_c   1.000
_cell.angle_alpha   90.00
_cell.angle_beta   90.00
_cell.angle_gamma   90.00
#
_symmetry.space_group_name_H-M   'P 1'
#
loop_
_entity.id
_entity.type
_entity.pdbx_description
1 polymer ?
#
loop_
_entity_poly.entity_id
_entity_poly.type
_entity_poly.pdbx_seq_one_letter_code
_entity_poly.pdbx_strand_id
1 'polypeptide(L)'
;MGVIYSALLAVSLIDIPREKMAQASGINNVIRQLGGSFGVALLATFLTTRVNFHAQNYGGALQTNTPAYQATVKKMSESFVHSTGSSIAAAKRQSQFVIMSDVTKQAYIEGINDDFLIASVVTLIGGIPILFLRTKKKKKA
;
A
#
# COMPACT_ATOMS: atom_id res chain seq x y z
N MET A 1 -4.50 18.10 4.90
CA MET A 1 -3.18 17.66 5.45
C MET A 1 -2.42 18.80 6.16
N GLY A 2 -2.51 20.07 5.73
CA GLY A 2 -1.74 21.20 6.31
C GLY A 2 -2.06 21.53 7.77
N VAL A 3 -3.29 21.41 8.22
CA VAL A 3 -3.71 21.82 9.59
C VAL A 3 -3.11 20.93 10.67
N ILE A 4 -3.11 19.62 10.49
CA ILE A 4 -2.54 18.67 11.47
C ILE A 4 -1.02 18.85 11.54
N TYR A 5 -0.38 19.10 10.40
CA TYR A 5 1.06 19.31 10.34
C TYR A 5 1.49 20.58 11.07
N SER A 6 0.81 21.71 10.87
CA SER A 6 1.14 22.96 11.55
C SER A 6 0.96 22.86 13.07
N ALA A 7 -0.07 22.14 13.54
CA ALA A 7 -0.27 21.88 14.95
C ALA A 7 0.84 21.03 15.57
N LEU A 8 1.26 19.95 14.89
CA LEU A 8 2.37 19.10 15.33
C LEU A 8 3.70 19.85 15.38
N LEU A 9 3.97 20.71 14.38
CA LEU A 9 5.16 21.54 14.35
C LEU A 9 5.17 22.54 15.51
N ALA A 10 4.04 23.20 15.76
CA ALA A 10 3.92 24.16 16.87
C ALA A 10 4.15 23.48 18.24
N VAL A 11 3.59 22.27 18.44
CA VAL A 11 3.80 21.51 19.69
C VAL A 11 5.26 21.07 19.85
N SER A 12 5.92 20.65 18.77
CA SER A 12 7.32 20.22 18.81
C SER A 12 8.29 21.36 19.17
N LEU A 13 7.92 22.61 18.93
CA LEU A 13 8.79 23.78 19.15
C LEU A 13 8.42 24.60 20.39
N ILE A 14 7.34 24.27 21.10
CA ILE A 14 6.78 25.11 22.17
C ILE A 14 7.71 25.30 23.39
N ASP A 15 8.55 24.32 23.69
CA ASP A 15 9.48 24.35 24.83
C ASP A 15 10.93 24.70 24.45
N ILE A 16 11.15 25.09 23.17
CA ILE A 16 12.50 25.37 22.65
C ILE A 16 12.82 26.87 22.81
N PRO A 17 13.99 27.24 23.39
CA PRO A 17 14.44 28.61 23.46
C PRO A 17 14.58 29.24 22.07
N ARG A 18 14.28 30.54 21.96
CA ARG A 18 14.30 31.27 20.68
C ARG A 18 15.63 31.18 19.93
N GLU A 19 16.74 31.15 20.66
CA GLU A 19 18.10 31.03 20.11
C GLU A 19 18.34 29.69 19.38
N LYS A 20 17.66 28.63 19.80
CA LYS A 20 17.77 27.25 19.23
C LYS A 20 16.65 26.89 18.28
N MET A 21 15.70 27.79 18.05
CA MET A 21 14.50 27.50 17.25
C MET A 21 14.83 27.16 15.78
N ALA A 22 15.80 27.87 15.19
CA ALA A 22 16.26 27.61 13.84
C ALA A 22 16.88 26.21 13.68
N GLN A 23 17.72 25.83 14.67
CA GLN A 23 18.36 24.52 14.70
C GLN A 23 17.33 23.38 14.89
N ALA A 24 16.41 23.57 15.82
CA ALA A 24 15.35 22.59 16.09
C ALA A 24 14.40 22.40 14.88
N SER A 25 14.06 23.49 14.20
CA SER A 25 13.26 23.46 12.97
C SER A 25 14.00 22.73 11.85
N GLY A 26 15.30 22.95 11.69
CA GLY A 26 16.14 22.24 10.73
C GLY A 26 16.17 20.73 10.98
N ILE A 27 16.43 20.32 12.23
CA ILE A 27 16.45 18.90 12.63
C ILE A 27 15.07 18.25 12.39
N ASN A 28 13.99 18.93 12.79
CA ASN A 28 12.63 18.42 12.57
C ASN A 28 12.35 18.18 11.07
N ASN A 29 12.79 19.09 10.20
CA ASN A 29 12.64 18.96 8.76
C ASN A 29 13.42 17.74 8.20
N VAL A 30 14.66 17.54 8.66
CA VAL A 30 15.49 16.39 8.26
C VAL A 30 14.86 15.07 8.72
N ILE A 31 14.44 14.98 9.99
CA ILE A 31 13.78 13.77 10.52
C ILE A 31 12.51 13.45 9.74
N ARG A 32 11.71 14.47 9.41
CA ARG A 32 10.51 14.29 8.60
C ARG A 32 10.83 13.76 7.20
N GLN A 33 11.84 14.30 6.56
CA GLN A 33 12.22 13.89 5.20
C GLN A 33 12.78 12.47 5.17
N LEU A 34 13.64 12.13 6.13
CA LEU A 34 14.15 10.78 6.29
C LEU A 34 13.01 9.80 6.61
N GLY A 35 12.14 10.12 7.57
CA GLY A 35 11.02 9.29 7.95
C GLY A 35 10.03 9.05 6.79
N GLY A 36 9.76 10.10 6.00
CA GLY A 36 8.93 9.99 4.81
C GLY A 36 9.53 9.07 3.75
N SER A 37 10.82 9.22 3.44
CA SER A 37 11.51 8.38 2.46
C SER A 37 11.57 6.92 2.90
N PHE A 38 11.89 6.67 4.16
CA PHE A 38 11.89 5.33 4.75
C PHE A 38 10.49 4.69 4.74
N GLY A 39 9.48 5.45 5.14
CA GLY A 39 8.10 4.98 5.16
C GLY A 39 7.62 4.54 3.79
N VAL A 40 7.85 5.35 2.76
CA VAL A 40 7.49 4.99 1.38
C VAL A 40 8.23 3.75 0.89
N ALA A 41 9.55 3.64 1.16
CA ALA A 41 10.33 2.49 0.75
C ALA A 41 9.88 1.19 1.42
N LEU A 42 9.56 1.23 2.73
CA LEU A 42 9.04 0.08 3.47
C LEU A 42 7.67 -0.36 2.95
N LEU A 43 6.73 0.58 2.77
CA LEU A 43 5.40 0.27 2.24
C LEU A 43 5.48 -0.29 0.82
N ALA A 44 6.29 0.28 -0.07
CA ALA A 44 6.48 -0.22 -1.42
C ALA A 44 7.04 -1.65 -1.46
N THR A 45 8.02 -1.94 -0.58
CA THR A 45 8.58 -3.30 -0.45
C THR A 45 7.55 -4.28 0.08
N PHE A 46 6.78 -3.86 1.09
CA PHE A 46 5.73 -4.66 1.67
C PHE A 46 4.62 -4.95 0.65
N LEU A 47 4.12 -3.93 -0.04
CA LEU A 47 3.14 -4.07 -1.12
C LEU A 47 3.61 -5.10 -2.16
N THR A 48 4.85 -4.96 -2.66
CA THR A 48 5.40 -5.90 -3.65
C THR A 48 5.42 -7.33 -3.14
N THR A 49 5.82 -7.53 -1.89
CA THR A 49 5.84 -8.85 -1.24
C THR A 49 4.45 -9.45 -1.13
N ARG A 50 3.45 -8.64 -0.71
CA ARG A 50 2.07 -9.11 -0.56
C ARG A 50 1.40 -9.40 -1.90
N VAL A 51 1.62 -8.55 -2.90
CA VAL A 51 1.14 -8.80 -4.27
C VAL A 51 1.69 -10.11 -4.82
N ASN A 52 2.99 -10.37 -4.66
CA ASN A 52 3.60 -11.62 -5.08
C ASN A 52 3.03 -12.83 -4.32
N PHE A 53 2.82 -12.71 -3.02
CA PHE A 53 2.21 -13.76 -2.19
C PHE A 53 0.80 -14.10 -2.68
N HIS A 54 -0.05 -13.10 -2.88
CA HIS A 54 -1.42 -13.32 -3.38
C HIS A 54 -1.41 -13.85 -4.82
N ALA A 55 -0.56 -13.32 -5.69
CA ALA A 55 -0.43 -13.80 -7.07
C ALA A 55 0.01 -15.27 -7.14
N GLN A 56 0.92 -15.70 -6.27
CA GLN A 56 1.33 -17.11 -6.19
C GLN A 56 0.22 -18.01 -5.67
N ASN A 57 -0.54 -17.56 -4.65
CA ASN A 57 -1.66 -18.32 -4.11
C ASN A 57 -2.78 -18.50 -5.16
N TYR A 58 -3.13 -17.43 -5.87
CA TYR A 58 -4.13 -17.51 -6.94
C TYR A 58 -3.60 -18.26 -8.16
N GLY A 59 -2.34 -18.06 -8.54
CA GLY A 59 -1.70 -18.79 -9.63
C GLY A 59 -1.58 -20.29 -9.34
N GLY A 60 -1.34 -20.66 -8.08
CA GLY A 60 -1.34 -22.04 -7.63
C GLY A 60 -2.74 -22.70 -7.72
N ALA A 61 -3.78 -21.94 -7.42
CA ALA A 61 -5.18 -22.40 -7.60
C ALA A 61 -5.57 -22.52 -9.07
N LEU A 62 -4.94 -21.75 -9.97
CA LEU A 62 -5.14 -21.79 -11.42
C LEU A 62 -4.14 -22.74 -12.11
N GLN A 63 -3.84 -23.88 -11.51
CA GLN A 63 -3.02 -24.88 -12.20
C GLN A 63 -3.61 -25.16 -13.56
N THR A 64 -2.82 -25.00 -14.62
CA THR A 64 -3.22 -25.15 -16.03
C THR A 64 -3.82 -26.51 -16.33
N ASN A 65 -3.64 -27.50 -15.46
CA ASN A 65 -4.15 -28.86 -15.58
C ASN A 65 -5.49 -29.08 -14.84
N THR A 66 -6.03 -28.08 -14.12
CA THR A 66 -7.33 -28.29 -13.45
C THR A 66 -8.47 -28.28 -14.48
N PRO A 67 -9.44 -29.21 -14.36
CA PRO A 67 -10.59 -29.24 -15.27
C PRO A 67 -11.36 -27.90 -15.27
N ALA A 68 -11.45 -27.24 -14.12
CA ALA A 68 -12.11 -25.94 -13.97
C ALA A 68 -11.41 -24.83 -14.78
N TYR A 69 -10.09 -24.76 -14.75
CA TYR A 69 -9.33 -23.81 -15.55
C TYR A 69 -9.53 -24.05 -17.05
N GLN A 70 -9.41 -25.29 -17.48
CA GLN A 70 -9.58 -25.64 -18.88
C GLN A 70 -11.00 -25.38 -19.40
N ALA A 71 -12.02 -25.66 -18.59
CA ALA A 71 -13.41 -25.33 -18.91
C ALA A 71 -13.62 -23.82 -19.07
N THR A 72 -13.02 -23.01 -18.17
CA THR A 72 -13.10 -21.55 -18.23
C THR A 72 -12.40 -21.02 -19.48
N VAL A 73 -11.17 -21.47 -19.77
CA VAL A 73 -10.43 -21.09 -20.98
C VAL A 73 -11.20 -21.46 -22.24
N LYS A 74 -11.79 -22.65 -22.28
CA LYS A 74 -12.61 -23.12 -23.43
C LYS A 74 -13.81 -22.20 -23.63
N LYS A 75 -14.60 -21.96 -22.60
CA LYS A 75 -15.79 -21.10 -22.66
C LYS A 75 -15.46 -19.68 -23.11
N MET A 76 -14.37 -19.10 -22.58
CA MET A 76 -13.92 -17.77 -22.98
C MET A 76 -13.40 -17.75 -24.42
N SER A 77 -12.65 -18.77 -24.83
CA SER A 77 -12.14 -18.85 -26.21
C SER A 77 -13.27 -19.00 -27.24
N GLU A 78 -14.31 -19.76 -26.96
CA GLU A 78 -15.50 -19.84 -27.77
C GLU A 78 -16.18 -18.47 -27.92
N SER A 79 -16.33 -17.74 -26.84
CA SER A 79 -16.86 -16.36 -26.84
C SER A 79 -16.01 -15.41 -27.69
N PHE A 80 -14.68 -15.47 -27.62
CA PHE A 80 -13.79 -14.66 -28.46
C PHE A 80 -13.86 -15.04 -29.94
N VAL A 81 -13.95 -16.34 -30.29
CA VAL A 81 -14.13 -16.74 -31.66
C VAL A 81 -15.42 -16.16 -32.23
N HIS A 82 -16.54 -16.24 -31.48
CA HIS A 82 -17.82 -15.69 -31.92
C HIS A 82 -17.85 -14.18 -32.04
N SER A 83 -17.19 -13.45 -31.11
CA SER A 83 -17.26 -11.98 -31.06
C SER A 83 -16.25 -11.28 -31.97
N THR A 84 -15.08 -11.86 -32.18
CA THR A 84 -13.98 -11.21 -32.93
C THR A 84 -13.58 -11.93 -34.21
N GLY A 85 -14.16 -13.12 -34.51
CA GLY A 85 -13.77 -13.95 -35.65
C GLY A 85 -12.33 -14.47 -35.58
N SER A 86 -11.74 -14.46 -34.40
CA SER A 86 -10.35 -14.89 -34.17
C SER A 86 -10.18 -16.38 -34.38
N SER A 87 -8.98 -16.82 -34.80
CA SER A 87 -8.67 -18.25 -34.82
C SER A 87 -8.70 -18.85 -33.40
N ILE A 88 -9.05 -20.14 -33.28
CA ILE A 88 -9.14 -20.86 -32.00
C ILE A 88 -7.85 -20.72 -31.18
N ALA A 89 -6.68 -20.77 -31.84
CA ALA A 89 -5.39 -20.62 -31.17
C ALA A 89 -5.17 -19.20 -30.62
N ALA A 90 -5.61 -18.16 -31.34
CA ALA A 90 -5.54 -16.78 -30.89
C ALA A 90 -6.52 -16.53 -29.74
N ALA A 91 -7.76 -16.99 -29.86
CA ALA A 91 -8.80 -16.88 -28.83
C ALA A 91 -8.38 -17.56 -27.51
N LYS A 92 -7.73 -18.73 -27.59
CA LYS A 92 -7.20 -19.44 -26.42
C LYS A 92 -6.12 -18.62 -25.70
N ARG A 93 -5.14 -18.05 -26.43
CA ARG A 93 -4.11 -17.19 -25.84
C ARG A 93 -4.72 -15.94 -25.22
N GLN A 94 -5.68 -15.33 -25.87
CA GLN A 94 -6.38 -14.15 -25.35
C GLN A 94 -7.14 -14.47 -24.06
N SER A 95 -7.83 -15.62 -23.99
CA SER A 95 -8.52 -16.09 -22.78
C SER A 95 -7.54 -16.31 -21.63
N GLN A 96 -6.40 -16.93 -21.87
CA GLN A 96 -5.37 -17.14 -20.87
C GLN A 96 -4.79 -15.82 -20.36
N PHE A 97 -4.57 -14.86 -21.26
CA PHE A 97 -4.08 -13.52 -20.89
C PHE A 97 -5.09 -12.78 -20.02
N VAL A 98 -6.39 -12.84 -20.33
CA VAL A 98 -7.43 -12.19 -19.51
C VAL A 98 -7.50 -12.80 -18.13
N ILE A 99 -7.49 -14.14 -18.01
CA ILE A 99 -7.49 -14.81 -16.71
C ILE A 99 -6.26 -14.40 -15.87
N MET A 100 -5.07 -14.39 -16.48
CA MET A 100 -3.85 -14.00 -15.79
C MET A 100 -3.86 -12.51 -15.36
N SER A 101 -4.41 -11.65 -16.21
CA SER A 101 -4.60 -10.24 -15.90
C SER A 101 -5.54 -10.04 -14.71
N ASP A 102 -6.64 -10.80 -14.65
CA ASP A 102 -7.60 -10.71 -13.54
C ASP A 102 -7.02 -11.22 -12.23
N VAL A 103 -6.25 -12.31 -12.26
CA VAL A 103 -5.49 -12.80 -11.10
C VAL A 103 -4.51 -11.74 -10.58
N THR A 104 -3.77 -11.12 -11.49
CA THR A 104 -2.80 -10.08 -11.12
C THR A 104 -3.50 -8.86 -10.52
N LYS A 105 -4.62 -8.44 -11.09
CA LYS A 105 -5.42 -7.33 -10.55
C LYS A 105 -5.94 -7.65 -9.14
N GLN A 106 -6.50 -8.86 -8.95
CA GLN A 106 -7.01 -9.28 -7.66
C GLN A 106 -5.90 -9.34 -6.61
N ALA A 107 -4.75 -9.92 -6.95
CA ALA A 107 -3.58 -9.96 -6.08
C ALA A 107 -3.10 -8.56 -5.70
N TYR A 108 -3.14 -7.61 -6.64
CA TYR A 108 -2.78 -6.22 -6.39
C TYR A 108 -3.76 -5.52 -5.45
N ILE A 109 -5.07 -5.72 -5.64
CA ILE A 109 -6.11 -5.17 -4.75
C ILE A 109 -5.93 -5.68 -3.32
N GLU A 110 -5.69 -6.97 -3.14
CA GLU A 110 -5.48 -7.55 -1.80
C GLU A 110 -4.15 -7.11 -1.20
N GLY A 111 -3.09 -7.00 -2.02
CA GLY A 111 -1.81 -6.44 -1.57
C GLY A 111 -1.94 -5.01 -1.05
N ILE A 112 -2.73 -4.16 -1.73
CA ILE A 112 -3.03 -2.80 -1.28
C ILE A 112 -3.82 -2.82 0.04
N ASN A 113 -4.82 -3.69 0.18
CA ASN A 113 -5.59 -3.80 1.42
C ASN A 113 -4.70 -4.17 2.61
N ASP A 114 -3.79 -5.11 2.43
CA ASP A 114 -2.82 -5.50 3.44
C ASP A 114 -1.87 -4.33 3.79
N ASP A 115 -1.44 -3.57 2.79
CA ASP A 115 -0.56 -2.40 2.97
C ASP A 115 -1.26 -1.29 3.78
N PHE A 116 -2.52 -0.99 3.47
CA PHE A 116 -3.34 -0.07 4.25
C PHE A 116 -3.55 -0.52 5.70
N LEU A 117 -3.74 -1.82 5.92
CA LEU A 117 -3.92 -2.38 7.25
C LEU A 117 -2.66 -2.19 8.08
N ILE A 118 -1.48 -2.48 7.53
CA ILE A 118 -0.20 -2.26 8.20
C ILE A 118 0.06 -0.78 8.44
N ALA A 119 -0.18 0.08 7.44
CA ALA A 119 -0.04 1.53 7.61
C ALA A 119 -0.93 2.06 8.74
N SER A 120 -2.15 1.53 8.87
CA SER A 120 -3.07 1.87 9.95
C SER A 120 -2.53 1.47 11.32
N VAL A 121 -2.02 0.24 11.46
CA VAL A 121 -1.43 -0.27 12.70
C VAL A 121 -0.19 0.55 13.10
N VAL A 122 0.71 0.83 12.14
CA VAL A 122 1.90 1.66 12.38
C VAL A 122 1.51 3.08 12.83
N THR A 123 0.48 3.66 12.21
CA THR A 123 -0.02 4.99 12.58
C THR A 123 -0.60 5.00 14.00
N LEU A 124 -1.35 3.98 14.38
CA LEU A 124 -1.90 3.84 15.73
C LEU A 124 -0.78 3.70 16.77
N ILE A 125 0.21 2.85 16.50
CA ILE A 125 1.38 2.68 17.38
C ILE A 125 2.16 3.98 17.50
N GLY A 126 2.38 4.71 16.39
CA GLY A 126 3.03 6.02 16.38
C GLY A 126 2.26 7.10 17.13
N GLY A 127 0.93 6.94 17.26
CA GLY A 127 0.07 7.83 18.06
C GLY A 127 0.17 7.61 19.58
N ILE A 128 0.59 6.44 20.05
CA ILE A 128 0.65 6.10 21.47
C ILE A 128 1.52 7.10 22.29
N PRO A 129 2.74 7.48 21.86
CA PRO A 129 3.56 8.44 22.59
C PRO A 129 2.87 9.79 22.80
N ILE A 130 1.99 10.20 21.87
CA ILE A 130 1.28 11.47 21.97
C ILE A 130 0.34 11.50 23.19
N LEU A 131 -0.24 10.36 23.56
CA LEU A 131 -1.11 10.24 24.73
C LEU A 131 -0.35 10.44 26.06
N PHE A 132 0.97 10.21 26.06
CA PHE A 132 1.84 10.41 27.23
C PHE A 132 2.41 11.83 27.32
N LEU A 133 2.26 12.66 26.28
CA LEU A 133 2.67 14.06 26.29
C LEU A 133 1.70 14.87 27.17
N ARG A 134 1.99 14.91 28.47
CA ARG A 134 1.25 15.71 29.46
C ARG A 134 1.76 17.15 29.40
N THR A 135 0.98 18.06 28.85
CA THR A 135 1.25 19.50 28.91
C THR A 135 1.29 19.97 30.39
N LYS A 136 2.48 20.28 30.94
CA LYS A 136 2.58 20.97 32.21
C LYS A 136 1.98 22.36 32.01
N LYS A 137 0.80 22.62 32.59
CA LYS A 137 0.29 24.01 32.73
C LYS A 137 1.36 24.84 33.47
N LYS A 138 2.00 25.79 32.78
CA LYS A 138 2.78 26.84 33.43
C LYS A 138 1.83 27.58 34.35
N LYS A 139 2.00 27.47 35.69
CA LYS A 139 1.43 28.42 36.66
C LYS A 139 1.94 29.81 36.27
N LYS A 140 1.01 30.69 35.87
CA LYS A 140 1.30 32.12 35.77
C LYS A 140 1.60 32.58 37.19
N ALA A 141 2.83 33.05 37.44
CA ALA A 141 3.19 33.88 38.57
C ALA A 141 2.81 35.33 38.24
#